data_5ff1f53f98de1adab63112813151a5f2
#
_entry.id   5ff1f53f98de1adab63112813151a5f2
#
_cell.length_a   1.000
_cell.length_b   1.000
_cell.length_c   1.000
_cell.angle_alpha   90.00
_cell.angle_beta   90.00
_cell.angle_gamma   90.00
#
_symmetry.space_group_name_H-M   'P 1'
#
loop_
_entity.id
_entity.type
_entity.pdbx_description
1 polymer ?
#
loop_
_entity_poly.entity_id
_entity_poly.type
_entity_poly.pdbx_seq_one_letter_code
_entity_poly.pdbx_strand_id
1 'polypeptide(L)'
;MQSSIFSKGEQQPVRYRQLIAFTMALTLGLIMLGAWVRLTDAGLGCPDWPGCYGKLTPTQAKADIARAVAEQGGDHGPVSLGKAWREMVHRYIASALGLLIIAIAVIAWRKQATLRQSPALPVALVGVVIMQGIFGMWTVTLLLKPAIVTLHLAGGMLTFALLVWLWQRQQPRWSGLDEAGLARLRVPALIALALLCAQILLGGWTSTNYAALACTDLPRCQGRWLPELNFEDAFHVFRELGRTDDGDFLPMQALTAIHLMHRIGAVCVALWLGWLALRVMRLPGVRGFGALMLVALGVQFLLGLSNVWFSLPIGVAVGHTGGAAALLALLVVLNFRVSQARHRL
;
A
#
# COMPACT_ATOMS: atom_id res chain seq x y z
N MET A 1 -26.21 -42.79 11.72
CA MET A 1 -25.90 -42.43 10.33
C MET A 1 -26.71 -41.20 9.93
N GLN A 2 -26.22 -39.99 10.29
CA GLN A 2 -26.80 -38.73 9.81
C GLN A 2 -25.84 -38.19 8.74
N SER A 3 -26.20 -38.40 7.47
CA SER A 3 -25.49 -37.89 6.32
C SER A 3 -25.68 -36.39 6.26
N SER A 4 -24.58 -35.67 6.29
CA SER A 4 -24.45 -34.21 6.14
C SER A 4 -25.04 -33.74 4.80
N ILE A 5 -26.28 -33.29 4.82
CA ILE A 5 -26.88 -32.55 3.69
C ILE A 5 -26.50 -31.08 3.89
N PHE A 6 -25.23 -30.72 3.68
CA PHE A 6 -24.90 -29.35 3.36
C PHE A 6 -25.35 -29.07 1.92
N SER A 7 -26.38 -28.28 1.77
CA SER A 7 -26.97 -27.95 0.47
C SER A 7 -25.91 -27.21 -0.38
N LYS A 8 -25.85 -27.50 -1.68
CA LYS A 8 -24.95 -26.82 -2.66
C LYS A 8 -25.03 -25.28 -2.58
N GLY A 9 -26.10 -24.71 -2.03
CA GLY A 9 -26.29 -23.26 -1.84
C GLY A 9 -25.42 -22.64 -0.74
N GLU A 10 -25.08 -23.39 0.32
CA GLU A 10 -24.24 -22.88 1.43
C GLU A 10 -22.75 -22.89 1.12
N GLN A 11 -22.29 -23.72 0.20
CA GLN A 11 -20.87 -23.79 -0.18
C GLN A 11 -20.42 -22.61 -1.07
N GLN A 12 -21.32 -21.95 -1.78
CA GLN A 12 -20.97 -20.87 -2.70
C GLN A 12 -20.54 -19.58 -1.98
N PRO A 13 -21.17 -19.13 -0.89
CA PRO A 13 -20.68 -18.00 -0.09
C PRO A 13 -19.31 -18.26 0.51
N VAL A 14 -19.00 -19.51 0.90
CA VAL A 14 -17.68 -19.89 1.44
C VAL A 14 -16.59 -19.75 0.37
N ARG A 15 -16.79 -20.26 -0.83
CA ARG A 15 -15.83 -20.16 -1.95
C ARG A 15 -15.60 -18.71 -2.36
N TYR A 16 -16.64 -17.91 -2.43
CA TYR A 16 -16.53 -16.49 -2.75
C TYR A 16 -15.69 -15.74 -1.69
N ARG A 17 -15.93 -16.02 -0.41
CA ARG A 17 -15.14 -15.47 0.69
C ARG A 17 -13.66 -15.89 0.63
N GLN A 18 -13.39 -17.16 0.32
CA GLN A 18 -12.02 -17.66 0.15
C GLN A 18 -11.31 -16.97 -1.02
N LEU A 19 -12.00 -16.74 -2.13
CA LEU A 19 -11.46 -16.02 -3.28
C LEU A 19 -11.08 -14.58 -2.90
N ILE A 20 -11.94 -13.86 -2.17
CA ILE A 20 -11.64 -12.51 -1.67
C ILE A 20 -10.42 -12.54 -0.74
N ALA A 21 -10.36 -13.48 0.21
CA ALA A 21 -9.25 -13.60 1.15
C ALA A 21 -7.92 -13.89 0.44
N PHE A 22 -7.93 -14.80 -0.54
CA PHE A 22 -6.75 -15.08 -1.37
C PHE A 22 -6.31 -13.84 -2.17
N THR A 23 -7.25 -13.16 -2.83
CA THR A 23 -6.96 -11.94 -3.60
C THR A 23 -6.40 -10.82 -2.71
N MET A 24 -6.94 -10.68 -1.50
CA MET A 24 -6.47 -9.73 -0.49
C MET A 24 -5.03 -10.05 -0.05
N ALA A 25 -4.73 -11.32 0.25
CA ALA A 25 -3.38 -11.75 0.63
C ALA A 25 -2.38 -11.55 -0.53
N LEU A 26 -2.79 -11.87 -1.76
CA LEU A 26 -1.98 -11.63 -2.97
C LEU A 26 -1.72 -10.13 -3.18
N THR A 27 -2.72 -9.27 -2.93
CA THR A 27 -2.57 -7.81 -3.02
C THR A 27 -1.55 -7.29 -2.01
N LEU A 28 -1.59 -7.77 -0.76
CA LEU A 28 -0.59 -7.42 0.25
C LEU A 28 0.82 -7.84 -0.19
N GLY A 29 0.97 -9.08 -0.66
CA GLY A 29 2.24 -9.57 -1.21
C GLY A 29 2.73 -8.74 -2.40
N LEU A 30 1.82 -8.32 -3.28
CA LEU A 30 2.14 -7.50 -4.45
C LEU A 30 2.58 -6.08 -4.05
N ILE A 31 1.95 -5.47 -3.03
CA ILE A 31 2.37 -4.17 -2.47
C ILE A 31 3.81 -4.28 -1.93
N MET A 32 4.11 -5.32 -1.18
CA MET A 32 5.45 -5.55 -0.64
C MET A 32 6.48 -5.83 -1.76
N LEU A 33 6.10 -6.60 -2.77
CA LEU A 33 6.93 -6.86 -3.95
C LEU A 33 7.20 -5.56 -4.73
N GLY A 34 6.19 -4.68 -4.90
CA GLY A 34 6.36 -3.38 -5.53
C GLY A 34 7.33 -2.47 -4.76
N ALA A 35 7.25 -2.49 -3.42
CA ALA A 35 8.23 -1.80 -2.58
C ALA A 35 9.66 -2.36 -2.75
N TRP A 36 9.80 -3.67 -2.87
CA TRP A 36 11.09 -4.30 -3.13
C TRP A 36 11.65 -3.95 -4.52
N VAL A 37 10.82 -3.96 -5.57
CA VAL A 37 11.20 -3.49 -6.92
C VAL A 37 11.72 -2.06 -6.87
N ARG A 38 10.99 -1.18 -6.15
CA ARG A 38 11.37 0.25 -6.00
C ARG A 38 12.70 0.41 -5.24
N LEU A 39 12.87 -0.29 -4.12
CA LEU A 39 14.04 -0.17 -3.24
C LEU A 39 15.30 -0.83 -3.83
N THR A 40 15.15 -1.69 -4.83
CA THR A 40 16.27 -2.31 -5.56
C THR A 40 16.54 -1.64 -6.90
N ASP A 41 15.96 -0.44 -7.14
CA ASP A 41 16.08 0.32 -8.39
C ASP A 41 15.81 -0.53 -9.64
N ALA A 42 14.80 -1.41 -9.54
CA ALA A 42 14.45 -2.33 -10.61
C ALA A 42 13.27 -1.85 -11.48
N GLY A 43 12.71 -0.65 -11.20
CA GLY A 43 11.50 -0.16 -11.86
C GLY A 43 11.69 0.33 -13.29
N LEU A 44 12.92 0.34 -13.82
CA LEU A 44 13.27 0.62 -15.20
C LEU A 44 14.17 -0.49 -15.79
N GLY A 45 14.02 -1.71 -15.31
CA GLY A 45 14.71 -2.87 -15.86
C GLY A 45 14.23 -3.25 -17.26
N CYS A 46 12.99 -2.85 -17.61
CA CYS A 46 12.38 -2.99 -18.93
C CYS A 46 11.90 -1.62 -19.41
N PRO A 47 12.34 -1.13 -20.60
CA PRO A 47 12.03 0.23 -21.06
C PRO A 47 10.62 0.39 -21.62
N ASP A 48 9.94 -0.72 -21.92
CA ASP A 48 8.63 -0.79 -22.56
C ASP A 48 7.55 -1.41 -21.67
N TRP A 49 6.32 -1.30 -22.12
CA TRP A 49 5.16 -1.89 -21.47
C TRP A 49 4.16 -2.37 -22.53
N PRO A 50 3.51 -3.53 -22.37
CA PRO A 50 3.49 -4.45 -21.21
C PRO A 50 4.67 -5.44 -21.16
N GLY A 51 5.46 -5.56 -22.22
CA GLY A 51 6.58 -6.47 -22.34
C GLY A 51 7.89 -5.97 -21.74
N CYS A 52 8.99 -6.55 -22.24
CA CYS A 52 10.36 -6.19 -21.90
C CYS A 52 11.22 -6.29 -23.17
N TYR A 53 11.68 -5.15 -23.70
CA TYR A 53 12.37 -5.07 -25.01
C TYR A 53 11.57 -5.74 -26.14
N GLY A 54 10.25 -5.52 -26.18
CA GLY A 54 9.36 -6.12 -27.18
C GLY A 54 9.11 -7.62 -27.02
N LYS A 55 9.60 -8.24 -25.94
CA LYS A 55 9.45 -9.67 -25.65
C LYS A 55 8.53 -9.89 -24.45
N LEU A 56 8.00 -11.11 -24.32
CA LEU A 56 7.13 -11.46 -23.19
C LEU A 56 7.93 -11.71 -21.90
N THR A 57 9.17 -12.16 -21.99
CA THR A 57 9.99 -12.47 -20.82
C THR A 57 11.39 -11.85 -20.94
N PRO A 58 12.04 -11.47 -19.83
CA PRO A 58 13.43 -10.99 -19.84
C PRO A 58 14.44 -12.01 -20.39
N THR A 59 14.18 -13.29 -20.25
CA THR A 59 15.05 -14.34 -20.83
C THR A 59 15.07 -14.27 -22.35
N GLN A 60 13.92 -14.02 -22.99
CA GLN A 60 13.84 -13.85 -24.45
C GLN A 60 14.53 -12.55 -24.90
N ALA A 61 14.58 -11.53 -24.05
CA ALA A 61 15.22 -10.24 -24.29
C ALA A 61 16.69 -10.20 -23.83
N LYS A 62 17.31 -11.34 -23.46
CA LYS A 62 18.65 -11.39 -22.86
C LYS A 62 19.72 -10.66 -23.68
N ALA A 63 19.69 -10.79 -25.01
CA ALA A 63 20.65 -10.11 -25.89
C ALA A 63 20.46 -8.59 -25.89
N ASP A 64 19.20 -8.11 -25.92
CA ASP A 64 18.88 -6.68 -25.90
C ASP A 64 19.23 -6.07 -24.54
N ILE A 65 18.96 -6.79 -23.44
CA ILE A 65 19.35 -6.39 -22.08
C ILE A 65 20.88 -6.32 -21.98
N ALA A 66 21.61 -7.31 -22.50
CA ALA A 66 23.09 -7.30 -22.47
C ALA A 66 23.67 -6.09 -23.22
N ARG A 67 23.06 -5.72 -24.36
CA ARG A 67 23.43 -4.52 -25.11
C ARG A 67 23.17 -3.24 -24.27
N ALA A 68 21.98 -3.12 -23.69
CA ALA A 68 21.63 -1.99 -22.84
C ALA A 68 22.55 -1.88 -21.60
N VAL A 69 22.95 -3.00 -20.99
CA VAL A 69 23.94 -3.03 -19.90
C VAL A 69 25.28 -2.45 -20.37
N ALA A 70 25.77 -2.87 -21.55
CA ALA A 70 27.05 -2.37 -22.08
C ALA A 70 27.00 -0.86 -22.38
N GLU A 71 25.87 -0.36 -22.89
CA GLU A 71 25.67 1.06 -23.25
C GLU A 71 25.45 1.97 -22.02
N GLN A 72 24.90 1.43 -20.90
CA GLN A 72 24.45 2.22 -19.76
C GLN A 72 25.31 2.04 -18.47
N GLY A 73 26.57 1.78 -18.60
CA GLY A 73 27.51 1.74 -17.47
C GLY A 73 27.85 0.34 -16.94
N GLY A 74 27.59 -0.70 -17.71
CA GLY A 74 27.97 -2.08 -17.38
C GLY A 74 27.20 -2.63 -16.16
N ASP A 75 27.86 -3.47 -15.36
CA ASP A 75 27.24 -4.15 -14.21
C ASP A 75 26.77 -3.19 -13.09
N HIS A 76 27.26 -1.97 -13.07
CA HIS A 76 26.86 -0.91 -12.14
C HIS A 76 25.73 0.00 -12.66
N GLY A 77 25.30 -0.23 -13.91
CA GLY A 77 24.26 0.55 -14.58
C GLY A 77 22.83 0.32 -14.02
N PRO A 78 21.88 1.09 -14.51
CA PRO A 78 20.48 1.00 -14.07
C PRO A 78 19.80 -0.29 -14.55
N VAL A 79 20.33 -0.97 -15.58
CA VAL A 79 19.76 -2.15 -16.23
C VAL A 79 20.53 -3.40 -15.87
N SER A 80 19.82 -4.48 -15.58
CA SER A 80 20.38 -5.84 -15.51
C SER A 80 19.28 -6.88 -15.74
N LEU A 81 19.64 -8.12 -16.10
CA LEU A 81 18.68 -9.21 -16.26
C LEU A 81 17.90 -9.47 -14.93
N GLY A 82 18.56 -9.34 -13.78
CA GLY A 82 17.94 -9.50 -12.48
C GLY A 82 16.92 -8.39 -12.15
N LYS A 83 17.21 -7.15 -12.51
CA LYS A 83 16.28 -6.02 -12.37
C LYS A 83 15.08 -6.19 -13.30
N ALA A 84 15.29 -6.57 -14.56
CA ALA A 84 14.22 -6.84 -15.51
C ALA A 84 13.27 -7.95 -15.02
N TRP A 85 13.82 -9.04 -14.44
CA TRP A 85 12.98 -10.08 -13.86
C TRP A 85 12.17 -9.63 -12.66
N ARG A 86 12.74 -8.84 -11.74
CA ARG A 86 12.01 -8.29 -10.58
C ARG A 86 10.79 -7.47 -11.03
N GLU A 87 10.97 -6.63 -12.01
CA GLU A 87 9.91 -5.81 -12.59
C GLU A 87 8.86 -6.67 -13.30
N MET A 88 9.26 -7.61 -14.16
CA MET A 88 8.31 -8.44 -14.91
C MET A 88 7.52 -9.38 -14.00
N VAL A 89 8.10 -9.95 -12.95
CA VAL A 89 7.37 -10.76 -11.97
C VAL A 89 6.28 -9.94 -11.30
N HIS A 90 6.58 -8.68 -10.92
CA HIS A 90 5.56 -7.77 -10.39
C HIS A 90 4.42 -7.55 -11.38
N ARG A 91 4.72 -7.28 -12.67
CA ARG A 91 3.70 -7.10 -13.72
C ARG A 91 2.85 -8.35 -13.93
N TYR A 92 3.44 -9.56 -13.93
CA TYR A 92 2.68 -10.81 -14.10
C TYR A 92 1.72 -11.05 -12.94
N ILE A 93 2.18 -10.86 -11.70
CA ILE A 93 1.34 -11.02 -10.52
C ILE A 93 0.23 -9.95 -10.49
N ALA A 94 0.54 -8.71 -10.90
CA ALA A 94 -0.46 -7.64 -11.03
C ALA A 94 -1.55 -7.98 -12.05
N SER A 95 -1.16 -8.57 -13.20
CA SER A 95 -2.12 -9.03 -14.22
C SER A 95 -3.00 -10.16 -13.69
N ALA A 96 -2.44 -11.13 -12.99
CA ALA A 96 -3.19 -12.21 -12.34
C ALA A 96 -4.16 -11.65 -11.28
N LEU A 97 -3.72 -10.67 -10.48
CA LEU A 97 -4.56 -9.97 -9.51
C LEU A 97 -5.75 -9.27 -10.19
N GLY A 98 -5.52 -8.60 -11.33
CA GLY A 98 -6.57 -7.97 -12.12
C GLY A 98 -7.63 -8.97 -12.56
N LEU A 99 -7.23 -10.15 -13.07
CA LEU A 99 -8.14 -11.23 -13.45
C LEU A 99 -8.95 -11.77 -12.25
N LEU A 100 -8.33 -11.90 -11.09
CA LEU A 100 -9.04 -12.32 -9.86
C LEU A 100 -10.09 -11.29 -9.43
N ILE A 101 -9.78 -9.99 -9.51
CA ILE A 101 -10.73 -8.91 -9.19
C ILE A 101 -11.90 -8.91 -10.18
N ILE A 102 -11.65 -9.11 -11.48
CA ILE A 102 -12.71 -9.28 -12.49
C ILE A 102 -13.58 -10.50 -12.16
N ALA A 103 -12.97 -11.64 -11.80
CA ALA A 103 -13.72 -12.84 -11.41
C ALA A 103 -14.60 -12.58 -10.17
N ILE A 104 -14.09 -11.88 -9.14
CA ILE A 104 -14.86 -11.46 -7.96
C ILE A 104 -16.06 -10.61 -8.39
N ALA A 105 -15.88 -9.63 -9.28
CA ALA A 105 -16.94 -8.75 -9.75
C ALA A 105 -18.01 -9.51 -10.56
N VAL A 106 -17.61 -10.40 -11.47
CA VAL A 106 -18.52 -11.24 -12.25
C VAL A 106 -19.35 -12.16 -11.36
N ILE A 107 -18.71 -12.81 -10.37
CA ILE A 107 -19.42 -13.67 -9.40
C ILE A 107 -20.41 -12.83 -8.58
N ALA A 108 -19.99 -11.65 -8.08
CA ALA A 108 -20.86 -10.75 -7.33
C ALA A 108 -22.06 -10.30 -8.14
N TRP A 109 -21.86 -9.97 -9.42
CA TRP A 109 -22.93 -9.55 -10.33
C TRP A 109 -23.92 -10.68 -10.58
N ARG A 110 -23.43 -11.87 -10.97
CA ARG A 110 -24.29 -13.02 -11.31
C ARG A 110 -25.02 -13.62 -10.12
N LYS A 111 -24.42 -13.51 -8.91
CA LYS A 111 -24.93 -14.16 -7.69
C LYS A 111 -25.39 -13.17 -6.61
N GLN A 112 -25.74 -11.93 -7.01
CA GLN A 112 -26.15 -10.88 -6.08
C GLN A 112 -27.31 -11.29 -5.16
N ALA A 113 -28.29 -12.03 -5.66
CA ALA A 113 -29.42 -12.53 -4.88
C ALA A 113 -28.97 -13.55 -3.80
N THR A 114 -28.09 -14.48 -4.16
CA THR A 114 -27.53 -15.49 -3.23
C THR A 114 -26.60 -14.88 -2.20
N LEU A 115 -25.75 -13.93 -2.63
CA LEU A 115 -24.81 -13.23 -1.76
C LEU A 115 -25.50 -12.14 -0.90
N ARG A 116 -26.76 -11.78 -1.21
CA ARG A 116 -27.54 -10.74 -0.54
C ARG A 116 -26.79 -9.42 -0.38
N GLN A 117 -26.05 -9.01 -1.42
CA GLN A 117 -25.26 -7.76 -1.40
C GLN A 117 -25.16 -7.14 -2.78
N SER A 118 -25.05 -5.81 -2.81
CA SER A 118 -24.83 -5.06 -4.04
C SER A 118 -23.46 -5.38 -4.67
N PRO A 119 -23.36 -5.59 -5.99
CA PRO A 119 -22.13 -5.78 -6.72
C PRO A 119 -21.35 -4.47 -6.95
N ALA A 120 -21.86 -3.32 -6.53
CA ALA A 120 -21.27 -2.02 -6.82
C ALA A 120 -19.81 -1.91 -6.37
N LEU A 121 -19.47 -2.41 -5.17
CA LEU A 121 -18.09 -2.37 -4.67
C LEU A 121 -17.15 -3.28 -5.48
N PRO A 122 -17.46 -4.55 -5.77
CA PRO A 122 -16.66 -5.37 -6.68
C PRO A 122 -16.49 -4.76 -8.08
N VAL A 123 -17.52 -4.12 -8.63
CA VAL A 123 -17.43 -3.43 -9.93
C VAL A 123 -16.53 -2.20 -9.83
N ALA A 124 -16.65 -1.40 -8.77
CA ALA A 124 -15.75 -0.27 -8.53
C ALA A 124 -14.28 -0.70 -8.40
N LEU A 125 -14.00 -1.87 -7.78
CA LEU A 125 -12.67 -2.45 -7.70
C LEU A 125 -12.08 -2.74 -9.10
N VAL A 126 -12.89 -3.15 -10.09
CA VAL A 126 -12.42 -3.31 -11.47
C VAL A 126 -11.95 -1.97 -12.03
N GLY A 127 -12.71 -0.89 -11.82
CA GLY A 127 -12.29 0.45 -12.22
C GLY A 127 -10.96 0.88 -11.58
N VAL A 128 -10.81 0.63 -10.27
CA VAL A 128 -9.58 0.94 -9.54
C VAL A 128 -8.39 0.14 -10.09
N VAL A 129 -8.57 -1.15 -10.40
CA VAL A 129 -7.46 -1.98 -10.90
C VAL A 129 -7.08 -1.64 -12.34
N ILE A 130 -8.02 -1.18 -13.17
CA ILE A 130 -7.72 -0.63 -14.50
C ILE A 130 -6.84 0.63 -14.35
N MET A 131 -7.22 1.55 -13.48
CA MET A 131 -6.42 2.74 -13.17
C MET A 131 -5.01 2.36 -12.65
N GLN A 132 -4.91 1.29 -11.83
CA GLN A 132 -3.63 0.77 -11.36
C GLN A 132 -2.75 0.26 -12.52
N GLY A 133 -3.33 -0.39 -13.52
CA GLY A 133 -2.62 -0.80 -14.74
C GLY A 133 -2.07 0.41 -15.52
N ILE A 134 -2.88 1.47 -15.64
CA ILE A 134 -2.46 2.73 -16.30
C ILE A 134 -1.32 3.40 -15.51
N PHE A 135 -1.46 3.54 -14.19
CA PHE A 135 -0.36 4.08 -13.36
C PHE A 135 0.88 3.20 -13.44
N GLY A 136 0.74 1.86 -13.44
CA GLY A 136 1.85 0.94 -13.61
C GLY A 136 2.58 1.12 -14.96
N MET A 137 1.84 1.35 -16.04
CA MET A 137 2.42 1.73 -17.33
C MET A 137 3.15 3.08 -17.24
N TRP A 138 2.54 4.08 -16.64
CA TRP A 138 3.13 5.42 -16.51
C TRP A 138 4.35 5.45 -15.58
N THR A 139 4.49 4.54 -14.61
CA THR A 139 5.74 4.47 -13.83
C THR A 139 6.96 4.20 -14.73
N VAL A 140 6.79 3.44 -15.80
CA VAL A 140 7.85 3.14 -16.77
C VAL A 140 7.96 4.23 -17.83
N THR A 141 6.87 4.54 -18.52
CA THR A 141 6.85 5.48 -19.67
C THR A 141 7.12 6.92 -19.28
N LEU A 142 6.90 7.30 -18.01
CA LEU A 142 7.22 8.60 -17.45
C LEU A 142 8.43 8.58 -16.51
N LEU A 143 9.31 7.58 -16.68
CA LEU A 143 10.62 7.50 -16.03
C LEU A 143 10.56 7.71 -14.51
N LEU A 144 9.67 6.98 -13.84
CA LEU A 144 9.48 6.99 -12.38
C LEU A 144 9.18 8.38 -11.78
N LYS A 145 8.43 9.23 -12.47
CA LYS A 145 8.00 10.54 -11.90
C LYS A 145 7.42 10.31 -10.50
N PRO A 146 7.90 11.03 -9.46
CA PRO A 146 7.54 10.79 -8.06
C PRO A 146 6.05 10.77 -7.79
N ALA A 147 5.29 11.69 -8.41
CA ALA A 147 3.83 11.75 -8.29
C ALA A 147 3.16 10.47 -8.81
N ILE A 148 3.57 9.98 -9.98
CA ILE A 148 2.99 8.78 -10.60
C ILE A 148 3.25 7.53 -9.75
N VAL A 149 4.49 7.35 -9.26
CA VAL A 149 4.84 6.20 -8.42
C VAL A 149 4.12 6.28 -7.07
N THR A 150 3.99 7.46 -6.48
CA THR A 150 3.24 7.68 -5.24
C THR A 150 1.75 7.37 -5.42
N LEU A 151 1.13 7.81 -6.54
CA LEU A 151 -0.26 7.51 -6.88
C LEU A 151 -0.46 6.02 -7.16
N HIS A 152 0.51 5.35 -7.78
CA HIS A 152 0.46 3.90 -7.97
C HIS A 152 0.48 3.15 -6.64
N LEU A 153 1.32 3.56 -5.68
CA LEU A 153 1.28 3.03 -4.31
C LEU A 153 -0.08 3.29 -3.64
N ALA A 154 -0.57 4.54 -3.71
CA ALA A 154 -1.86 4.92 -3.11
C ALA A 154 -3.02 4.09 -3.65
N GLY A 155 -3.07 3.85 -4.95
CA GLY A 155 -4.10 3.05 -5.56
C GLY A 155 -3.96 1.55 -5.26
N GLY A 156 -2.73 1.03 -5.09
CA GLY A 156 -2.49 -0.32 -4.57
C GLY A 156 -3.03 -0.47 -3.14
N MET A 157 -2.76 0.50 -2.26
CA MET A 157 -3.30 0.55 -0.89
C MET A 157 -4.84 0.69 -0.90
N LEU A 158 -5.41 1.49 -1.80
CA LEU A 158 -6.86 1.60 -1.98
C LEU A 158 -7.47 0.28 -2.43
N THR A 159 -6.87 -0.41 -3.41
CA THR A 159 -7.31 -1.74 -3.85
C THR A 159 -7.35 -2.72 -2.66
N PHE A 160 -6.30 -2.74 -1.86
CA PHE A 160 -6.22 -3.56 -0.65
C PHE A 160 -7.30 -3.19 0.37
N ALA A 161 -7.47 -1.90 0.67
CA ALA A 161 -8.49 -1.39 1.60
C ALA A 161 -9.92 -1.79 1.16
N LEU A 162 -10.23 -1.67 -0.13
CA LEU A 162 -11.55 -2.06 -0.68
C LEU A 162 -11.75 -3.58 -0.64
N LEU A 163 -10.71 -4.39 -0.85
CA LEU A 163 -10.79 -5.84 -0.67
C LEU A 163 -11.00 -6.21 0.80
N VAL A 164 -10.34 -5.54 1.75
CA VAL A 164 -10.58 -5.71 3.19
C VAL A 164 -12.02 -5.37 3.54
N TRP A 165 -12.55 -4.24 3.02
CA TRP A 165 -13.94 -3.86 3.21
C TRP A 165 -14.90 -4.88 2.62
N LEU A 166 -14.65 -5.36 1.40
CA LEU A 166 -15.45 -6.39 0.74
C LEU A 166 -15.45 -7.69 1.55
N TRP A 167 -14.27 -8.09 2.07
CA TRP A 167 -14.14 -9.27 2.91
C TRP A 167 -14.92 -9.13 4.22
N GLN A 168 -14.91 -7.94 4.86
CA GLN A 168 -15.71 -7.67 6.05
C GLN A 168 -17.23 -7.80 5.80
N ARG A 169 -17.70 -7.47 4.60
CA ARG A 169 -19.10 -7.68 4.21
C ARG A 169 -19.52 -9.15 4.19
N GLN A 170 -18.56 -10.08 4.08
CA GLN A 170 -18.79 -11.52 4.08
C GLN A 170 -18.65 -12.14 5.49
N GLN A 171 -18.20 -11.38 6.48
CA GLN A 171 -17.97 -11.89 7.83
C GLN A 171 -19.23 -11.80 8.68
N PRO A 172 -19.41 -12.74 9.62
CA PRO A 172 -20.46 -12.61 10.62
C PRO A 172 -20.25 -11.32 11.42
N ARG A 173 -21.35 -10.81 11.94
CA ARG A 173 -21.29 -9.65 12.83
C ARG A 173 -20.64 -10.07 14.14
N TRP A 174 -19.89 -9.16 14.73
CA TRP A 174 -19.35 -9.36 16.06
C TRP A 174 -20.49 -9.36 17.07
N SER A 175 -20.50 -10.30 18.00
CA SER A 175 -21.48 -10.41 19.09
C SER A 175 -20.92 -9.81 20.39
N GLY A 176 -21.81 -9.38 21.29
CA GLY A 176 -21.40 -8.90 22.63
C GLY A 176 -20.70 -7.54 22.63
N LEU A 177 -20.96 -6.71 21.61
CA LEU A 177 -20.37 -5.37 21.49
C LEU A 177 -21.18 -4.32 22.24
N ASP A 178 -20.47 -3.35 22.81
CA ASP A 178 -21.04 -2.04 23.14
C ASP A 178 -21.22 -1.24 21.85
N GLU A 179 -22.37 -1.40 21.20
CA GLU A 179 -22.66 -0.74 19.92
C GLU A 179 -22.69 0.80 20.08
N ALA A 180 -23.20 1.31 21.20
CA ALA A 180 -23.25 2.75 21.47
C ALA A 180 -21.85 3.34 21.67
N GLY A 181 -21.00 2.66 22.45
CA GLY A 181 -19.60 3.04 22.63
C GLY A 181 -18.82 3.00 21.31
N LEU A 182 -19.05 1.97 20.51
CA LEU A 182 -18.39 1.82 19.21
C LEU A 182 -18.85 2.91 18.21
N ALA A 183 -20.14 3.25 18.17
CA ALA A 183 -20.68 4.29 17.31
C ALA A 183 -20.09 5.68 17.61
N ARG A 184 -19.78 5.97 18.88
CA ARG A 184 -19.11 7.22 19.31
C ARG A 184 -17.68 7.35 18.74
N LEU A 185 -17.04 6.25 18.35
CA LEU A 185 -15.69 6.26 17.75
C LEU A 185 -15.69 6.58 16.26
N ARG A 186 -16.85 6.90 15.63
CA ARG A 186 -16.94 7.14 14.18
C ARG A 186 -16.00 8.25 13.70
N VAL A 187 -16.13 9.45 14.28
CA VAL A 187 -15.29 10.58 13.86
C VAL A 187 -13.82 10.31 14.15
N PRO A 188 -13.43 9.85 15.38
CA PRO A 188 -12.06 9.46 15.65
C PRO A 188 -11.48 8.42 14.69
N ALA A 189 -12.26 7.40 14.31
CA ALA A 189 -11.81 6.35 13.39
C ALA A 189 -11.64 6.88 11.95
N LEU A 190 -12.50 7.78 11.48
CA LEU A 190 -12.35 8.45 10.19
C LEU A 190 -11.12 9.37 10.16
N ILE A 191 -10.88 10.13 11.22
CA ILE A 191 -9.67 10.96 11.34
C ILE A 191 -8.43 10.08 11.33
N ALA A 192 -8.42 8.96 12.07
CA ALA A 192 -7.33 8.01 12.07
C ALA A 192 -7.04 7.44 10.67
N LEU A 193 -8.09 7.08 9.93
CA LEU A 193 -7.96 6.60 8.56
C LEU A 193 -7.39 7.69 7.63
N ALA A 194 -7.88 8.93 7.73
CA ALA A 194 -7.39 10.05 6.93
C ALA A 194 -5.92 10.38 7.24
N LEU A 195 -5.53 10.41 8.53
CA LEU A 195 -4.15 10.64 8.96
C LEU A 195 -3.22 9.52 8.45
N LEU A 196 -3.64 8.25 8.55
CA LEU A 196 -2.84 7.14 8.03
C LEU A 196 -2.72 7.20 6.51
N CYS A 197 -3.78 7.52 5.77
CA CYS A 197 -3.70 7.70 4.31
C CYS A 197 -2.72 8.83 3.94
N ALA A 198 -2.78 9.97 4.62
CA ALA A 198 -1.83 11.06 4.41
C ALA A 198 -0.39 10.63 4.71
N GLN A 199 -0.18 9.87 5.79
CA GLN A 199 1.14 9.35 6.17
C GLN A 199 1.67 8.33 5.15
N ILE A 200 0.82 7.48 4.57
CA ILE A 200 1.19 6.56 3.49
C ILE A 200 1.63 7.35 2.24
N LEU A 201 0.92 8.42 1.90
CA LEU A 201 1.30 9.31 0.79
C LEU A 201 2.65 9.99 1.05
N LEU A 202 2.87 10.52 2.26
CA LEU A 202 4.17 11.10 2.66
C LEU A 202 5.28 10.05 2.61
N GLY A 203 5.02 8.82 3.05
CA GLY A 203 5.98 7.71 2.95
C GLY A 203 6.30 7.33 1.50
N GLY A 204 5.28 7.28 0.65
CA GLY A 204 5.44 7.12 -0.80
C GLY A 204 6.30 8.22 -1.39
N TRP A 205 5.99 9.48 -1.06
CA TRP A 205 6.74 10.66 -1.50
C TRP A 205 8.20 10.63 -1.02
N THR A 206 8.43 10.22 0.22
CA THR A 206 9.80 10.03 0.77
C THR A 206 10.57 8.97 -0.01
N SER A 207 9.95 7.83 -0.28
CA SER A 207 10.59 6.75 -1.04
C SER A 207 10.86 7.15 -2.48
N THR A 208 9.88 7.74 -3.17
CA THR A 208 9.98 8.07 -4.59
C THR A 208 10.99 9.18 -4.89
N ASN A 209 11.25 10.04 -3.92
CA ASN A 209 12.25 11.10 -4.02
C ASN A 209 13.62 10.72 -3.44
N TYR A 210 13.86 9.47 -3.04
CA TYR A 210 15.08 9.02 -2.37
C TYR A 210 15.42 9.82 -1.09
N ALA A 211 14.42 10.38 -0.43
CA ALA A 211 14.59 11.24 0.75
C ALA A 211 14.74 10.46 2.07
N ALA A 212 14.68 9.13 2.04
CA ALA A 212 14.63 8.29 3.25
C ALA A 212 15.87 8.42 4.14
N LEU A 213 17.01 8.82 3.60
CA LEU A 213 18.28 9.01 4.31
C LEU A 213 18.74 10.48 4.34
N ALA A 214 17.86 11.45 4.02
CA ALA A 214 18.20 12.87 4.13
C ALA A 214 18.45 13.30 5.59
N CYS A 215 17.85 12.63 6.56
CA CYS A 215 18.12 12.76 7.99
C CYS A 215 18.57 11.40 8.54
N THR A 216 19.85 11.25 8.86
CA THR A 216 20.41 9.98 9.34
C THR A 216 20.45 9.87 10.86
N ASP A 217 20.23 10.97 11.58
CA ASP A 217 20.22 11.07 13.04
C ASP A 217 18.79 11.15 13.61
N LEU A 218 18.65 10.78 14.87
CA LEU A 218 17.40 10.81 15.63
C LEU A 218 17.65 11.33 17.06
N PRO A 219 16.77 12.17 17.60
CA PRO A 219 15.56 12.77 17.02
C PRO A 219 15.84 13.97 16.13
N ARG A 220 17.07 14.45 16.06
CA ARG A 220 17.52 15.57 15.23
C ARG A 220 17.57 15.18 13.76
N CYS A 221 17.87 16.16 12.91
CA CYS A 221 18.17 15.95 11.50
C CYS A 221 19.39 16.79 11.15
N GLN A 222 20.46 16.14 10.68
CA GLN A 222 21.76 16.78 10.37
C GLN A 222 22.32 17.57 11.59
N GLY A 223 22.21 16.99 12.79
CA GLY A 223 22.66 17.59 14.05
C GLY A 223 21.78 18.73 14.61
N ARG A 224 20.77 19.19 13.86
CA ARG A 224 19.89 20.32 14.20
C ARG A 224 18.48 19.87 14.55
N TRP A 225 17.80 20.59 15.45
CA TRP A 225 16.37 20.38 15.70
C TRP A 225 15.50 20.95 14.57
N LEU A 226 15.93 22.08 13.99
CA LEU A 226 15.31 22.70 12.83
C LEU A 226 16.41 22.87 11.76
N PRO A 227 16.58 21.92 10.84
CA PRO A 227 17.50 22.03 9.72
C PRO A 227 17.01 23.06 8.70
N GLU A 228 17.84 23.37 7.73
CA GLU A 228 17.44 24.17 6.58
C GLU A 228 16.47 23.37 5.71
N LEU A 229 15.36 24.00 5.33
CA LEU A 229 14.23 23.37 4.62
C LEU A 229 13.89 24.18 3.38
N ASN A 230 13.63 23.47 2.29
CA ASN A 230 13.06 24.03 1.07
C ASN A 230 11.75 23.31 0.76
N PHE A 231 10.61 23.91 1.13
CA PHE A 231 9.28 23.34 0.94
C PHE A 231 8.77 23.49 -0.50
N GLU A 232 9.20 24.49 -1.21
CA GLU A 232 8.80 24.78 -2.60
C GLU A 232 9.20 23.61 -3.49
N ASP A 233 10.47 23.28 -3.55
CA ASP A 233 10.97 22.15 -4.33
C ASP A 233 10.56 20.79 -3.73
N ALA A 234 10.46 20.70 -2.39
CA ALA A 234 10.12 19.45 -1.70
C ALA A 234 8.76 18.88 -2.15
N PHE A 235 7.77 19.74 -2.34
CA PHE A 235 6.38 19.35 -2.63
C PHE A 235 5.86 19.80 -3.98
N HIS A 236 6.76 20.21 -4.89
CA HIS A 236 6.41 20.44 -6.26
C HIS A 236 6.06 19.10 -6.96
N VAL A 237 4.77 18.92 -7.32
CA VAL A 237 4.21 17.62 -7.69
C VAL A 237 4.59 17.19 -9.11
N PHE A 238 4.70 18.16 -10.05
CA PHE A 238 4.83 17.87 -11.48
C PHE A 238 6.27 17.87 -12.00
N ARG A 239 7.26 17.75 -11.11
CA ARG A 239 8.67 17.67 -11.48
C ARG A 239 9.13 16.27 -11.89
N GLU A 240 10.27 16.20 -12.54
CA GLU A 240 10.96 14.95 -12.85
C GLU A 240 11.69 14.40 -11.62
N LEU A 241 12.06 13.12 -11.66
CA LEU A 241 12.80 12.50 -10.58
C LEU A 241 14.18 13.16 -10.40
N GLY A 242 14.44 13.62 -9.17
CA GLY A 242 15.71 14.23 -8.79
C GLY A 242 15.95 15.63 -9.35
N ARG A 243 14.94 16.25 -9.99
CA ARG A 243 15.03 17.60 -10.57
C ARG A 243 14.07 18.56 -9.88
N THR A 244 14.39 19.85 -9.94
CA THR A 244 13.45 20.96 -9.67
C THR A 244 12.59 21.24 -10.91
N ASP A 245 11.68 22.19 -10.83
CA ASP A 245 10.87 22.62 -11.97
C ASP A 245 11.74 23.30 -13.07
N ASP A 246 12.78 24.01 -12.65
CA ASP A 246 13.75 24.66 -13.54
C ASP A 246 14.76 23.69 -14.18
N GLY A 247 14.69 22.39 -13.81
CA GLY A 247 15.56 21.34 -14.33
C GLY A 247 16.89 21.15 -13.59
N ASP A 248 17.15 21.92 -12.54
CA ASP A 248 18.31 21.75 -11.67
C ASP A 248 18.19 20.50 -10.80
N PHE A 249 19.29 20.08 -10.15
CA PHE A 249 19.23 18.98 -9.20
C PHE A 249 18.44 19.38 -7.95
N LEU A 250 17.60 18.44 -7.47
CA LEU A 250 16.82 18.64 -6.26
C LEU A 250 17.76 18.86 -5.06
N PRO A 251 17.67 20.01 -4.35
CA PRO A 251 18.58 20.34 -3.28
C PRO A 251 18.36 19.46 -2.04
N MET A 252 19.42 19.26 -1.24
CA MET A 252 19.35 18.46 -0.01
C MET A 252 18.29 19.02 0.98
N GLN A 253 18.09 20.33 1.02
CA GLN A 253 17.09 21.00 1.86
C GLN A 253 15.66 20.56 1.50
N ALA A 254 15.38 20.28 0.22
CA ALA A 254 14.10 19.74 -0.21
C ALA A 254 13.93 18.28 0.24
N LEU A 255 14.94 17.42 0.08
CA LEU A 255 14.93 16.05 0.58
C LEU A 255 14.77 16.00 2.10
N THR A 256 15.43 16.92 2.81
CA THR A 256 15.33 17.09 4.26
C THR A 256 13.92 17.47 4.68
N ALA A 257 13.28 18.40 3.97
CA ALA A 257 11.89 18.79 4.22
C ALA A 257 10.91 17.62 4.04
N ILE A 258 11.06 16.84 2.96
CA ILE A 258 10.26 15.64 2.70
C ILE A 258 10.39 14.64 3.87
N HIS A 259 11.62 14.33 4.27
CA HIS A 259 11.86 13.33 5.33
C HIS A 259 11.35 13.83 6.69
N LEU A 260 11.60 15.10 7.02
CA LEU A 260 11.15 15.68 8.29
C LEU A 260 9.61 15.69 8.39
N MET A 261 8.92 16.06 7.31
CA MET A 261 7.45 16.02 7.28
C MET A 261 6.91 14.60 7.46
N HIS A 262 7.57 13.58 6.87
CA HIS A 262 7.21 12.19 7.10
C HIS A 262 7.40 11.78 8.58
N ARG A 263 8.47 12.23 9.25
CA ARG A 263 8.69 11.97 10.68
C ARG A 263 7.64 12.66 11.56
N ILE A 264 7.31 13.93 11.28
CA ILE A 264 6.27 14.66 12.01
C ILE A 264 4.92 13.96 11.84
N GLY A 265 4.56 13.59 10.61
CA GLY A 265 3.35 12.84 10.33
C GLY A 265 3.31 11.50 11.07
N ALA A 266 4.44 10.78 11.16
CA ALA A 266 4.52 9.52 11.91
C ALA A 266 4.22 9.72 13.41
N VAL A 267 4.70 10.80 14.02
CA VAL A 267 4.39 11.15 15.43
C VAL A 267 2.90 11.47 15.58
N CYS A 268 2.32 12.28 14.69
CA CYS A 268 0.88 12.60 14.72
C CYS A 268 0.02 11.34 14.61
N VAL A 269 0.35 10.44 13.67
CA VAL A 269 -0.32 9.14 13.50
C VAL A 269 -0.15 8.28 14.75
N ALA A 270 1.06 8.18 15.31
CA ALA A 270 1.32 7.37 16.50
C ALA A 270 0.49 7.84 17.70
N LEU A 271 0.42 9.14 17.94
CA LEU A 271 -0.34 9.71 19.04
C LEU A 271 -1.86 9.48 18.84
N TRP A 272 -2.39 9.78 17.65
CA TRP A 272 -3.82 9.63 17.39
C TRP A 272 -4.29 8.18 17.38
N LEU A 273 -3.58 7.30 16.65
CA LEU A 273 -3.90 5.88 16.59
C LEU A 273 -3.69 5.20 17.95
N GLY A 274 -2.64 5.56 18.68
CA GLY A 274 -2.39 5.06 20.04
C GLY A 274 -3.55 5.41 20.98
N TRP A 275 -3.96 6.67 20.99
CA TRP A 275 -5.13 7.11 21.76
C TRP A 275 -6.41 6.37 21.33
N LEU A 276 -6.67 6.25 20.01
CA LEU A 276 -7.85 5.55 19.50
C LEU A 276 -7.84 4.07 19.90
N ALA A 277 -6.71 3.39 19.76
CA ALA A 277 -6.58 1.98 20.14
C ALA A 277 -6.84 1.76 21.64
N LEU A 278 -6.34 2.66 22.51
CA LEU A 278 -6.65 2.64 23.95
C LEU A 278 -8.14 2.85 24.21
N ARG A 279 -8.83 3.71 23.43
CA ARG A 279 -10.29 3.87 23.52
C ARG A 279 -11.02 2.60 23.11
N VAL A 280 -10.61 1.96 22.02
CA VAL A 280 -11.17 0.68 21.56
C VAL A 280 -10.96 -0.41 22.62
N MET A 281 -9.80 -0.48 23.26
CA MET A 281 -9.51 -1.45 24.33
C MET A 281 -10.44 -1.35 25.54
N ARG A 282 -11.02 -0.18 25.79
CA ARG A 282 -11.95 0.05 26.93
C ARG A 282 -13.37 -0.44 26.64
N LEU A 283 -13.69 -0.74 25.38
CA LEU A 283 -15.00 -1.21 24.98
C LEU A 283 -15.12 -2.73 25.13
N PRO A 284 -16.22 -3.24 25.75
CA PRO A 284 -16.51 -4.67 25.81
C PRO A 284 -16.54 -5.31 24.42
N GLY A 285 -16.02 -6.52 24.31
CA GLY A 285 -16.05 -7.32 23.08
C GLY A 285 -14.98 -6.97 22.02
N VAL A 286 -14.28 -5.82 22.13
CA VAL A 286 -13.23 -5.39 21.15
C VAL A 286 -11.87 -5.11 21.76
N ARG A 287 -11.66 -5.43 23.04
CA ARG A 287 -10.39 -5.18 23.74
C ARG A 287 -9.18 -5.79 23.02
N GLY A 288 -9.29 -7.05 22.57
CA GLY A 288 -8.22 -7.72 21.83
C GLY A 288 -7.91 -7.07 20.49
N PHE A 289 -8.93 -6.51 19.81
CA PHE A 289 -8.74 -5.77 18.58
C PHE A 289 -7.99 -4.45 18.81
N GLY A 290 -8.32 -3.70 19.87
CA GLY A 290 -7.58 -2.51 20.27
C GLY A 290 -6.12 -2.82 20.63
N ALA A 291 -5.87 -3.92 21.35
CA ALA A 291 -4.51 -4.38 21.66
C ALA A 291 -3.71 -4.72 20.36
N LEU A 292 -4.35 -5.42 19.42
CA LEU A 292 -3.75 -5.70 18.11
C LEU A 292 -3.37 -4.41 17.35
N MET A 293 -4.22 -3.37 17.40
CA MET A 293 -3.91 -2.07 16.81
C MET A 293 -2.67 -1.43 17.46
N LEU A 294 -2.54 -1.49 18.80
CA LEU A 294 -1.36 -0.96 19.50
C LEU A 294 -0.09 -1.73 19.14
N VAL A 295 -0.14 -3.05 19.10
CA VAL A 295 1.01 -3.88 18.70
C VAL A 295 1.42 -3.57 17.27
N ALA A 296 0.47 -3.54 16.33
CA ALA A 296 0.75 -3.20 14.94
C ALA A 296 1.36 -1.79 14.79
N LEU A 297 0.84 -0.82 15.54
CA LEU A 297 1.38 0.55 15.57
C LEU A 297 2.82 0.58 16.13
N GLY A 298 3.08 -0.13 17.22
CA GLY A 298 4.41 -0.25 17.83
C GLY A 298 5.42 -0.87 16.86
N VAL A 299 5.05 -1.99 16.22
CA VAL A 299 5.89 -2.64 15.20
C VAL A 299 6.16 -1.70 14.03
N GLN A 300 5.14 -1.00 13.52
CA GLN A 300 5.29 -0.05 12.42
C GLN A 300 6.24 1.10 12.77
N PHE A 301 6.12 1.64 13.98
CA PHE A 301 6.99 2.71 14.47
C PHE A 301 8.44 2.25 14.61
N LEU A 302 8.65 1.05 15.17
CA LEU A 302 9.98 0.44 15.30
C LEU A 302 10.62 0.16 13.93
N LEU A 303 9.87 -0.34 12.95
CA LEU A 303 10.35 -0.51 11.58
C LEU A 303 10.75 0.83 10.96
N GLY A 304 10.00 1.91 11.23
CA GLY A 304 10.34 3.26 10.78
C GLY A 304 11.66 3.77 11.38
N LEU A 305 11.85 3.60 12.70
CA LEU A 305 13.11 3.95 13.39
C LEU A 305 14.29 3.12 12.87
N SER A 306 14.05 1.81 12.66
CA SER A 306 15.07 0.88 12.15
C SER A 306 15.55 1.25 10.74
N ASN A 307 14.66 1.79 9.89
CA ASN A 307 15.06 2.28 8.56
C ASN A 307 16.10 3.42 8.64
N VAL A 308 15.95 4.31 9.60
CA VAL A 308 16.92 5.39 9.81
C VAL A 308 18.20 4.86 10.48
N TRP A 309 18.06 4.09 11.54
CA TRP A 309 19.17 3.61 12.36
C TRP A 309 20.12 2.68 11.62
N PHE A 310 19.58 1.82 10.77
CA PHE A 310 20.36 0.83 10.00
C PHE A 310 20.55 1.23 8.53
N SER A 311 20.38 2.52 8.18
CA SER A 311 20.60 3.04 6.82
C SER A 311 19.79 2.31 5.74
N LEU A 312 18.50 2.14 5.99
CA LEU A 312 17.50 1.65 5.06
C LEU A 312 17.71 0.18 4.60
N PRO A 313 17.77 -0.83 5.50
CA PRO A 313 17.85 -2.22 5.07
C PRO A 313 16.60 -2.59 4.27
N ILE A 314 16.79 -3.18 3.09
CA ILE A 314 15.69 -3.49 2.14
C ILE A 314 14.57 -4.27 2.81
N GLY A 315 14.88 -5.31 3.59
CA GLY A 315 13.87 -6.13 4.27
C GLY A 315 13.05 -5.34 5.28
N VAL A 316 13.67 -4.42 6.03
CA VAL A 316 13.00 -3.53 7.00
C VAL A 316 12.11 -2.53 6.27
N ALA A 317 12.58 -1.93 5.19
CA ALA A 317 11.82 -0.95 4.41
C ALA A 317 10.61 -1.60 3.70
N VAL A 318 10.76 -2.81 3.15
CA VAL A 318 9.64 -3.61 2.63
C VAL A 318 8.66 -3.97 3.74
N GLY A 319 9.16 -4.41 4.90
CA GLY A 319 8.36 -4.70 6.09
C GLY A 319 7.59 -3.47 6.59
N HIS A 320 8.20 -2.28 6.55
CA HIS A 320 7.55 -1.01 6.90
C HIS A 320 6.37 -0.70 5.95
N THR A 321 6.51 -0.96 4.66
CA THR A 321 5.39 -0.83 3.69
C THR A 321 4.28 -1.84 3.99
N GLY A 322 4.62 -3.10 4.29
CA GLY A 322 3.67 -4.13 4.69
C GLY A 322 2.95 -3.80 5.99
N GLY A 323 3.67 -3.26 6.98
CA GLY A 323 3.10 -2.81 8.26
C GLY A 323 2.12 -1.65 8.09
N ALA A 324 2.40 -0.70 7.20
CA ALA A 324 1.47 0.37 6.84
C ALA A 324 0.17 -0.19 6.23
N ALA A 325 0.27 -1.18 5.34
CA ALA A 325 -0.89 -1.87 4.78
C ALA A 325 -1.68 -2.65 5.87
N ALA A 326 -1.01 -3.28 6.82
CA ALA A 326 -1.66 -3.97 7.94
C ALA A 326 -2.43 -2.98 8.84
N LEU A 327 -1.82 -1.83 9.19
CA LEU A 327 -2.51 -0.77 9.93
C LEU A 327 -3.72 -0.23 9.16
N LEU A 328 -3.59 -0.05 7.85
CA LEU A 328 -4.69 0.36 6.98
C LEU A 328 -5.83 -0.66 7.05
N ALA A 329 -5.53 -1.95 6.96
CA ALA A 329 -6.53 -3.01 7.09
C ALA A 329 -7.25 -2.95 8.44
N LEU A 330 -6.53 -2.77 9.55
CA LEU A 330 -7.14 -2.67 10.88
C LEU A 330 -8.06 -1.44 10.99
N LEU A 331 -7.66 -0.29 10.44
CA LEU A 331 -8.52 0.90 10.44
C LEU A 331 -9.73 0.76 9.52
N VAL A 332 -9.61 0.08 8.38
CA VAL A 332 -10.74 -0.25 7.51
C VAL A 332 -11.72 -1.17 8.23
N VAL A 333 -11.24 -2.19 8.94
CA VAL A 333 -12.08 -3.07 9.77
C VAL A 333 -12.79 -2.27 10.85
N LEU A 334 -12.08 -1.41 11.60
CA LEU A 334 -12.69 -0.57 12.64
C LEU A 334 -13.78 0.32 12.05
N ASN A 335 -13.49 1.07 10.97
CA ASN A 335 -14.46 1.96 10.34
C ASN A 335 -15.68 1.21 9.80
N PHE A 336 -15.49 0.00 9.25
CA PHE A 336 -16.59 -0.87 8.84
C PHE A 336 -17.49 -1.25 10.01
N ARG A 337 -16.92 -1.68 11.14
CA ARG A 337 -17.68 -2.09 12.34
C ARG A 337 -18.39 -0.91 13.01
N VAL A 338 -17.74 0.23 13.09
CA VAL A 338 -18.34 1.48 13.58
C VAL A 338 -19.52 1.92 12.71
N SER A 339 -19.42 1.79 11.37
CA SER A 339 -20.54 2.12 10.48
C SER A 339 -21.74 1.18 10.68
N GLN A 340 -21.50 -0.10 10.94
CA GLN A 340 -22.56 -1.07 11.24
C GLN A 340 -23.28 -0.80 12.57
N ALA A 341 -22.53 -0.41 13.61
CA ALA A 341 -23.10 -0.10 14.92
C ALA A 341 -24.10 1.07 14.85
N ARG A 342 -23.81 2.10 14.03
CA ARG A 342 -24.68 3.26 13.86
C ARG A 342 -26.05 2.93 13.22
N HIS A 343 -26.09 1.99 12.27
CA HIS A 343 -27.32 1.65 11.57
C HIS A 343 -28.33 0.91 12.46
N ARG A 344 -27.99 0.63 13.72
CA ARG A 344 -28.84 -0.07 14.69
C ARG A 344 -29.36 0.84 15.82
N LEU A 345 -28.74 2.01 16.00
CA LEU A 345 -29.18 3.06 16.92
C LEU A 345 -30.11 4.06 16.21
#